data_845da5c7b8091501780aa8e8d03bbb41
#
_entry.id   845da5c7b8091501780aa8e8d03bbb41
#
_cell.length_a   1.000
_cell.length_b   1.000
_cell.length_c   1.000
_cell.angle_alpha   90.00
_cell.angle_beta   90.00
_cell.angle_gamma   90.00
#
_symmetry.space_group_name_H-M   'P 1'
#
loop_
_entity.id
_entity.type
_entity.pdbx_description
1 polymer ?
#
loop_
_entity_poly.entity_id
_entity_poly.type
_entity_poly.pdbx_seq_one_letter_code
_entity_poly.pdbx_strand_id
1 'polypeptide(L)'
;MLFANRLNQSCTIKRSTLSYKLLRKRPMKIRAAVLKAIGLPAPYAQSRPLQIEEIELAPLQFGEVLVRIRAAGLCHSDLSVISGDRPRPVPMVLGHEGAGEVVECGPGVTDLKPGERVVMVFMPSCGCCVPCAEGRPALCEPGAAANGAGTLLGGGRRLSLGGESVNHHLGVSCFAEYAVVSRRSCICIDADISHAEAA
;
A
#
# COMPACT_ATOMS: atom_id res chain seq x y z
N MET A 1 13.65 -19.80 -38.24
CA MET A 1 14.25 -20.08 -36.93
C MET A 1 15.16 -18.93 -36.54
N LEU A 2 14.65 -17.88 -35.85
CA LEU A 2 15.46 -16.77 -35.25
C LEU A 2 14.51 -15.68 -34.74
N PHE A 3 13.63 -16.01 -33.75
CA PHE A 3 12.87 -15.03 -32.98
C PHE A 3 12.54 -15.59 -31.58
N ALA A 4 13.58 -15.87 -30.82
CA ALA A 4 13.42 -16.24 -29.42
C ALA A 4 14.69 -15.85 -28.67
N ASN A 5 14.86 -14.55 -28.33
CA ASN A 5 15.78 -14.13 -27.27
C ASN A 5 15.86 -12.60 -27.13
N ARG A 6 14.76 -11.93 -26.71
CA ARG A 6 14.84 -10.56 -26.15
C ARG A 6 13.63 -10.22 -25.27
N LEU A 7 13.28 -11.01 -24.29
CA LEU A 7 12.26 -10.63 -23.29
C LEU A 7 12.72 -10.97 -21.87
N ASN A 8 13.98 -10.68 -21.55
CA ASN A 8 14.42 -10.70 -20.16
C ASN A 8 15.13 -9.39 -19.82
N GLN A 9 14.46 -8.26 -20.10
CA GLN A 9 14.87 -6.99 -19.53
C GLN A 9 14.21 -6.88 -18.16
N SER A 10 14.99 -7.18 -17.13
CA SER A 10 14.65 -6.83 -15.75
C SER A 10 14.29 -5.33 -15.72
N CYS A 11 13.10 -5.01 -15.24
CA CYS A 11 12.67 -3.63 -15.00
C CYS A 11 13.54 -3.03 -13.90
N THR A 12 14.76 -2.64 -14.24
CA THR A 12 15.71 -2.02 -13.33
C THR A 12 15.43 -0.52 -13.29
N ILE A 13 14.72 -0.09 -12.26
CA ILE A 13 14.51 1.35 -12.00
C ILE A 13 15.89 1.97 -11.74
N LYS A 14 16.39 2.77 -12.69
CA LYS A 14 17.63 3.54 -12.53
C LYS A 14 17.45 4.52 -11.37
N ARG A 15 18.15 4.30 -10.28
CA ARG A 15 18.22 5.21 -9.13
C ARG A 15 19.01 6.45 -9.54
N SER A 16 18.31 7.58 -9.75
CA SER A 16 18.97 8.86 -9.90
C SER A 16 19.32 9.42 -8.52
N THR A 17 20.54 9.93 -8.39
CA THR A 17 21.13 10.46 -7.14
C THR A 17 20.71 11.90 -6.83
N LEU A 18 19.48 12.32 -7.12
CA LEU A 18 19.04 13.70 -6.92
C LEU A 18 18.38 13.93 -5.56
N SER A 19 19.02 14.79 -4.80
CA SER A 19 18.55 15.55 -3.61
C SER A 19 17.68 14.84 -2.56
N TYR A 20 18.31 14.10 -1.65
CA TYR A 20 17.72 13.46 -0.47
C TYR A 20 17.55 14.39 0.77
N LYS A 21 17.52 15.71 0.63
CA LYS A 21 17.75 16.61 1.78
C LYS A 21 16.55 16.89 2.71
N LEU A 22 15.34 16.41 2.44
CA LEU A 22 14.12 16.75 3.21
C LEU A 22 13.26 15.57 3.66
N LEU A 23 13.69 14.34 3.44
CA LEU A 23 12.89 13.19 3.87
C LEU A 23 12.98 12.94 5.38
N ARG A 24 11.86 12.55 5.98
CA ARG A 24 11.81 12.08 7.35
C ARG A 24 12.79 10.89 7.51
N LYS A 25 13.75 11.05 8.45
CA LYS A 25 14.80 10.05 8.67
C LYS A 25 14.45 9.04 9.78
N ARG A 26 13.39 9.29 10.55
CA ARG A 26 12.99 8.44 11.69
C ARG A 26 11.61 7.86 11.47
N PRO A 27 11.34 6.64 11.98
CA PRO A 27 10.00 6.09 12.02
C PRO A 27 9.01 7.04 12.70
N MET A 28 7.75 6.95 12.33
CA MET A 28 6.65 7.69 12.94
C MET A 28 5.72 6.69 13.62
N LYS A 29 5.30 6.98 14.84
CA LYS A 29 4.26 6.22 15.52
C LYS A 29 2.90 6.63 15.00
N ILE A 30 2.08 5.64 14.70
CA ILE A 30 0.71 5.79 14.21
C ILE A 30 -0.19 4.73 14.84
N ARG A 31 -1.49 5.01 14.93
CA ARG A 31 -2.47 3.97 15.29
C ARG A 31 -2.95 3.27 14.04
N ALA A 32 -3.09 1.93 14.14
CA ALA A 32 -3.61 1.12 13.07
C ALA A 32 -4.41 -0.07 13.61
N ALA A 33 -5.38 -0.56 12.82
CA ALA A 33 -6.09 -1.79 13.10
C ALA A 33 -5.28 -2.97 12.55
N VAL A 34 -4.67 -3.73 13.45
CA VAL A 34 -3.78 -4.85 13.12
C VAL A 34 -4.53 -6.17 13.26
N LEU A 35 -4.51 -6.99 12.21
CA LEU A 35 -4.93 -8.39 12.24
C LEU A 35 -3.72 -9.23 12.65
N LYS A 36 -3.75 -9.82 13.88
CA LYS A 36 -2.64 -10.65 14.38
C LYS A 36 -2.80 -12.13 14.04
N ALA A 37 -4.04 -12.59 13.90
CA ALA A 37 -4.37 -13.96 13.55
C ALA A 37 -5.64 -13.98 12.68
N ILE A 38 -5.71 -14.92 11.74
CA ILE A 38 -6.89 -15.17 10.91
C ILE A 38 -7.74 -16.29 11.49
N GLY A 39 -9.02 -16.34 11.12
CA GLY A 39 -9.93 -17.44 11.47
C GLY A 39 -10.39 -17.45 12.91
N LEU A 40 -10.35 -16.33 13.63
CA LEU A 40 -10.97 -16.23 14.94
C LEU A 40 -12.50 -16.40 14.82
N PRO A 41 -13.16 -17.05 15.79
CA PRO A 41 -14.59 -17.36 15.69
C PRO A 41 -15.46 -16.12 15.73
N ALA A 42 -16.56 -16.14 14.97
CA ALA A 42 -17.66 -15.19 15.15
C ALA A 42 -18.39 -15.44 16.49
N PRO A 43 -19.05 -14.43 17.09
CA PRO A 43 -19.19 -13.06 16.57
C PRO A 43 -17.94 -12.21 16.81
N TYR A 44 -17.52 -11.46 15.83
CA TYR A 44 -16.28 -10.65 15.88
C TYR A 44 -16.31 -9.51 16.91
N ALA A 45 -17.47 -9.11 17.38
CA ALA A 45 -17.61 -8.21 18.52
C ALA A 45 -17.00 -8.79 19.81
N GLN A 46 -16.94 -10.12 19.93
CA GLN A 46 -16.35 -10.82 21.07
C GLN A 46 -14.90 -11.22 20.80
N SER A 47 -14.61 -11.86 19.66
CA SER A 47 -13.26 -12.35 19.34
C SER A 47 -12.28 -11.22 18.96
N ARG A 48 -12.78 -10.05 18.53
CA ARG A 48 -12.02 -8.84 18.21
C ARG A 48 -10.75 -9.12 17.37
N PRO A 49 -10.88 -9.67 16.16
CA PRO A 49 -9.74 -10.04 15.33
C PRO A 49 -8.85 -8.85 14.96
N LEU A 50 -9.42 -7.66 14.79
CA LEU A 50 -8.68 -6.43 14.59
C LEU A 50 -8.44 -5.74 15.94
N GLN A 51 -7.17 -5.42 16.20
CA GLN A 51 -6.74 -4.72 17.41
C GLN A 51 -6.14 -3.38 17.03
N ILE A 52 -6.54 -2.31 17.73
CA ILE A 52 -5.95 -0.98 17.55
C ILE A 52 -4.63 -0.96 18.29
N GLU A 53 -3.55 -0.84 17.54
CA GLU A 53 -2.17 -0.82 18.05
C GLU A 53 -1.46 0.47 17.66
N GLU A 54 -0.51 0.91 18.49
CA GLU A 54 0.49 1.89 18.12
C GLU A 54 1.63 1.15 17.41
N ILE A 55 1.79 1.41 16.13
CA ILE A 55 2.80 0.80 15.27
C ILE A 55 3.78 1.86 14.76
N GLU A 56 4.92 1.42 14.29
CA GLU A 56 5.89 2.30 13.65
C GLU A 56 5.75 2.26 12.12
N LEU A 57 5.75 3.44 11.51
CA LEU A 57 5.75 3.65 10.06
C LEU A 57 7.12 4.17 9.64
N ALA A 58 7.87 3.34 8.93
CA ALA A 58 9.22 3.64 8.46
C ALA A 58 9.23 4.79 7.44
N PRO A 59 10.40 5.45 7.25
CA PRO A 59 10.57 6.49 6.21
C PRO A 59 10.31 5.98 4.81
N LEU A 60 9.90 6.91 3.93
CA LEU A 60 9.64 6.66 2.52
C LEU A 60 10.89 6.19 1.76
N GLN A 61 10.68 5.29 0.83
CA GLN A 61 11.67 4.88 -0.15
C GLN A 61 11.32 5.46 -1.54
N PHE A 62 12.13 5.10 -2.54
CA PHE A 62 11.95 5.54 -3.92
C PHE A 62 10.56 5.14 -4.44
N GLY A 63 9.83 6.11 -5.01
CA GLY A 63 8.51 5.90 -5.61
C GLY A 63 7.37 5.71 -4.60
N GLU A 64 7.60 5.99 -3.31
CA GLU A 64 6.59 5.89 -2.26
C GLU A 64 6.02 7.26 -1.86
N VAL A 65 4.81 7.26 -1.35
CA VAL A 65 4.06 8.45 -0.90
C VAL A 65 3.50 8.17 0.50
N LEU A 66 3.64 9.14 1.40
CA LEU A 66 2.97 9.15 2.68
C LEU A 66 1.62 9.84 2.54
N VAL A 67 0.56 9.11 2.83
CA VAL A 67 -0.82 9.61 2.77
C VAL A 67 -1.40 9.63 4.18
N ARG A 68 -1.97 10.76 4.60
CA ARG A 68 -2.84 10.85 5.77
C ARG A 68 -4.21 10.36 5.39
N ILE A 69 -4.67 9.28 6.00
CA ILE A 69 -5.97 8.69 5.72
C ILE A 69 -7.08 9.59 6.27
N ARG A 70 -8.07 9.88 5.44
CA ARG A 70 -9.23 10.69 5.78
C ARG A 70 -10.53 9.88 5.77
N ALA A 71 -10.60 8.86 4.92
CA ALA A 71 -11.69 7.91 4.86
C ALA A 71 -11.18 6.55 4.41
N ALA A 72 -11.83 5.50 4.86
CA ALA A 72 -11.57 4.12 4.44
C ALA A 72 -12.88 3.35 4.35
N GLY A 73 -13.08 2.64 3.24
CA GLY A 73 -14.19 1.74 3.02
C GLY A 73 -13.97 0.38 3.68
N LEU A 74 -15.05 -0.31 4.01
CA LEU A 74 -15.04 -1.67 4.53
C LEU A 74 -15.50 -2.63 3.43
N CYS A 75 -14.57 -3.37 2.86
CA CYS A 75 -14.86 -4.33 1.81
C CYS A 75 -15.02 -5.75 2.38
N HIS A 76 -15.85 -6.55 1.73
CA HIS A 76 -15.98 -7.97 2.06
C HIS A 76 -14.65 -8.73 1.88
N SER A 77 -13.72 -8.23 1.06
CA SER A 77 -12.39 -8.82 0.92
C SER A 77 -11.56 -8.72 2.21
N ASP A 78 -11.70 -7.66 3.00
CA ASP A 78 -11.07 -7.56 4.33
C ASP A 78 -11.65 -8.62 5.27
N LEU A 79 -12.98 -8.79 5.26
CA LEU A 79 -13.67 -9.82 6.04
C LEU A 79 -13.20 -11.23 5.65
N SER A 80 -12.99 -11.50 4.35
CA SER A 80 -12.49 -12.80 3.88
C SER A 80 -11.06 -13.10 4.36
N VAL A 81 -10.24 -12.07 4.63
CA VAL A 81 -8.92 -12.26 5.26
C VAL A 81 -9.11 -12.55 6.76
N ILE A 82 -9.99 -11.82 7.42
CA ILE A 82 -10.27 -12.01 8.87
C ILE A 82 -10.81 -13.41 9.13
N SER A 83 -11.77 -13.90 8.33
CA SER A 83 -12.37 -15.23 8.46
C SER A 83 -11.41 -16.37 8.13
N GLY A 84 -10.38 -16.09 7.32
CA GLY A 84 -9.44 -17.10 6.81
C GLY A 84 -9.84 -17.70 5.46
N ASP A 85 -10.96 -17.27 4.86
CA ASP A 85 -11.39 -17.72 3.52
C ASP A 85 -10.40 -17.30 2.43
N ARG A 86 -9.69 -16.19 2.67
CA ARG A 86 -8.59 -15.71 1.82
C ARG A 86 -7.33 -15.52 2.66
N PRO A 87 -6.54 -16.57 2.91
CA PRO A 87 -5.36 -16.49 3.76
C PRO A 87 -4.34 -15.47 3.28
N ARG A 88 -3.81 -14.68 4.20
CA ARG A 88 -2.74 -13.69 3.98
C ARG A 88 -1.71 -13.80 5.10
N PRO A 89 -0.46 -13.37 4.88
CA PRO A 89 0.54 -13.36 5.94
C PRO A 89 0.14 -12.37 7.03
N VAL A 90 0.15 -12.81 8.28
CA VAL A 90 -0.09 -11.98 9.47
C VAL A 90 1.19 -11.86 10.30
N PRO A 91 1.36 -10.81 11.14
CA PRO A 91 0.44 -9.70 11.37
C PRO A 91 0.32 -8.78 10.15
N MET A 92 -0.85 -8.15 9.97
CA MET A 92 -1.15 -7.32 8.81
C MET A 92 -2.05 -6.13 9.20
N VAL A 93 -1.81 -4.95 8.63
CA VAL A 93 -2.77 -3.85 8.66
C VAL A 93 -3.67 -3.98 7.44
N LEU A 94 -4.98 -4.14 7.66
CA LEU A 94 -5.97 -4.27 6.61
C LEU A 94 -6.39 -2.90 6.01
N GLY A 95 -7.43 -2.94 5.16
CA GLY A 95 -7.99 -1.80 4.45
C GLY A 95 -7.30 -1.57 3.10
N HIS A 96 -8.09 -1.49 2.04
CA HIS A 96 -7.59 -1.29 0.68
C HIS A 96 -8.44 -0.32 -0.15
N GLU A 97 -9.57 0.12 0.39
CA GLU A 97 -10.41 1.18 -0.13
C GLU A 97 -10.16 2.40 0.74
N GLY A 98 -9.44 3.40 0.23
CA GLY A 98 -9.06 4.53 1.07
C GLY A 98 -8.82 5.79 0.27
N ALA A 99 -9.15 6.92 0.89
CA ALA A 99 -8.87 8.26 0.39
C ALA A 99 -8.19 9.11 1.47
N GLY A 100 -7.38 10.06 1.03
CA GLY A 100 -6.62 10.88 1.96
C GLY A 100 -5.89 12.03 1.30
N GLU A 101 -4.96 12.60 2.05
CA GLU A 101 -4.13 13.72 1.62
C GLU A 101 -2.66 13.30 1.60
N VAL A 102 -1.97 13.67 0.54
CA VAL A 102 -0.51 13.51 0.43
C VAL A 102 0.16 14.37 1.49
N VAL A 103 1.02 13.75 2.31
CA VAL A 103 1.80 14.45 3.34
C VAL A 103 3.25 14.63 2.90
N GLU A 104 3.82 13.59 2.31
CA GLU A 104 5.22 13.57 1.89
C GLU A 104 5.38 12.68 0.66
N CYS A 105 6.23 13.11 -0.27
CA CYS A 105 6.59 12.34 -1.44
C CYS A 105 8.02 11.83 -1.33
N GLY A 106 8.21 10.55 -1.56
CA GLY A 106 9.52 9.92 -1.58
C GLY A 106 10.34 10.27 -2.82
N PRO A 107 11.61 9.90 -2.86
CA PRO A 107 12.45 10.13 -4.01
C PRO A 107 11.84 9.53 -5.29
N GLY A 108 11.96 10.27 -6.41
CA GLY A 108 11.43 9.86 -7.70
C GLY A 108 9.93 10.11 -7.92
N VAL A 109 9.21 10.61 -6.91
CA VAL A 109 7.84 11.11 -7.06
C VAL A 109 7.92 12.59 -7.44
N THR A 110 7.54 12.94 -8.66
CA THR A 110 7.65 14.31 -9.21
C THR A 110 6.32 14.89 -9.66
N ASP A 111 5.28 14.09 -9.67
CA ASP A 111 3.95 14.38 -10.22
C ASP A 111 2.84 14.37 -9.14
N LEU A 112 3.23 14.36 -7.88
CA LEU A 112 2.38 14.59 -6.71
C LEU A 112 3.04 15.60 -5.78
N LYS A 113 2.24 16.32 -5.00
CA LYS A 113 2.69 17.30 -4.00
C LYS A 113 1.96 17.12 -2.68
N PRO A 114 2.60 17.47 -1.55
CA PRO A 114 1.93 17.57 -0.27
C PRO A 114 0.68 18.46 -0.33
N GLY A 115 -0.41 18.03 0.29
CA GLY A 115 -1.71 18.68 0.28
C GLY A 115 -2.65 18.20 -0.84
N GLU A 116 -2.16 17.48 -1.83
CA GLU A 116 -3.04 16.90 -2.86
C GLU A 116 -3.91 15.78 -2.29
N ARG A 117 -5.15 15.74 -2.74
CA ARG A 117 -6.15 14.76 -2.34
C ARG A 117 -6.08 13.57 -3.28
N VAL A 118 -6.08 12.37 -2.70
CA VAL A 118 -5.91 11.13 -3.46
C VAL A 118 -6.89 10.05 -3.00
N VAL A 119 -7.33 9.23 -3.95
CA VAL A 119 -7.88 7.91 -3.68
C VAL A 119 -6.83 6.86 -4.01
N MET A 120 -6.85 5.73 -3.30
CA MET A 120 -5.86 4.68 -3.47
C MET A 120 -6.44 3.47 -4.17
N VAL A 121 -5.67 2.88 -5.10
CA VAL A 121 -6.03 1.64 -5.79
C VAL A 121 -5.24 0.46 -5.22
N PHE A 122 -5.93 -0.64 -5.01
CA PHE A 122 -5.41 -1.85 -4.35
C PHE A 122 -4.49 -2.72 -5.25
N MET A 123 -4.39 -2.40 -6.54
CA MET A 123 -3.47 -3.08 -7.45
C MET A 123 -2.39 -2.10 -7.89
N PRO A 124 -1.25 -2.03 -7.18
CA PRO A 124 -0.14 -1.18 -7.60
C PRO A 124 0.44 -1.71 -8.90
N SER A 125 0.50 -0.86 -9.93
CA SER A 125 1.02 -1.24 -11.24
C SER A 125 2.49 -0.87 -11.40
N CYS A 126 3.33 -1.78 -11.93
CA CYS A 126 4.75 -1.48 -12.18
C CYS A 126 4.96 -0.59 -13.42
N GLY A 127 4.03 -0.60 -14.37
CA GLY A 127 4.06 0.19 -15.60
C GLY A 127 4.95 -0.39 -16.70
N CYS A 128 5.58 -1.56 -16.52
CA CYS A 128 6.56 -2.10 -17.45
C CYS A 128 6.45 -3.62 -17.72
N CYS A 129 5.67 -4.38 -16.95
CA CYS A 129 5.38 -5.78 -17.28
C CYS A 129 4.43 -5.86 -18.49
N VAL A 130 4.30 -7.04 -19.09
CA VAL A 130 3.49 -7.22 -20.30
C VAL A 130 2.05 -6.72 -20.13
N PRO A 131 1.29 -7.09 -19.08
CA PRO A 131 -0.06 -6.55 -18.89
C PRO A 131 -0.09 -5.03 -18.77
N CYS A 132 0.88 -4.42 -18.08
CA CYS A 132 0.94 -2.96 -17.96
C CYS A 132 1.22 -2.28 -19.31
N ALA A 133 2.13 -2.83 -20.10
CA ALA A 133 2.49 -2.31 -21.43
C ALA A 133 1.34 -2.43 -22.42
N GLU A 134 0.45 -3.42 -22.24
CA GLU A 134 -0.76 -3.63 -23.02
C GLU A 134 -1.98 -2.81 -22.53
N GLY A 135 -1.79 -1.90 -21.55
CA GLY A 135 -2.88 -1.09 -20.99
C GLY A 135 -3.79 -1.82 -20.01
N ARG A 136 -3.37 -2.97 -19.47
CA ARG A 136 -4.09 -3.76 -18.47
C ARG A 136 -3.40 -3.77 -17.10
N PRO A 137 -3.19 -2.60 -16.45
CA PRO A 137 -2.42 -2.48 -15.21
C PRO A 137 -3.04 -3.25 -14.04
N ALA A 138 -4.34 -3.51 -14.04
CA ALA A 138 -5.01 -4.34 -13.04
C ALA A 138 -4.50 -5.80 -13.02
N LEU A 139 -3.84 -6.26 -14.08
CA LEU A 139 -3.22 -7.58 -14.20
C LEU A 139 -1.70 -7.52 -13.97
N CYS A 140 -1.20 -6.49 -13.31
CA CYS A 140 0.22 -6.31 -13.06
C CYS A 140 0.81 -7.49 -12.28
N GLU A 141 1.73 -8.24 -12.89
CA GLU A 141 2.36 -9.41 -12.27
C GLU A 141 3.21 -9.06 -11.04
N PRO A 142 4.13 -8.04 -11.08
CA PRO A 142 4.84 -7.61 -9.89
C PRO A 142 3.92 -7.07 -8.78
N GLY A 143 2.83 -6.38 -9.15
CA GLY A 143 1.82 -5.90 -8.20
C GLY A 143 1.09 -7.04 -7.51
N ALA A 144 0.67 -8.06 -8.25
CA ALA A 144 0.03 -9.25 -7.70
C ALA A 144 0.97 -10.03 -6.78
N ALA A 145 2.24 -10.18 -7.15
CA ALA A 145 3.26 -10.83 -6.33
C ALA A 145 3.50 -10.07 -5.01
N ALA A 146 3.65 -8.74 -5.07
CA ALA A 146 3.81 -7.89 -3.88
C ALA A 146 2.58 -7.99 -2.94
N ASN A 147 1.37 -7.94 -3.50
CA ASN A 147 0.13 -8.11 -2.76
C ASN A 147 0.05 -9.48 -2.08
N GLY A 148 0.47 -10.54 -2.76
CA GLY A 148 0.54 -11.89 -2.20
C GLY A 148 1.54 -12.01 -1.04
N ALA A 149 2.69 -11.36 -1.16
CA ALA A 149 3.75 -11.36 -0.16
C ALA A 149 3.52 -10.38 1.02
N GLY A 150 2.46 -9.57 0.99
CA GLY A 150 2.21 -8.54 2.00
C GLY A 150 3.25 -7.43 2.02
N THR A 151 3.75 -7.04 0.84
CA THR A 151 4.76 -5.99 0.67
C THR A 151 4.24 -4.85 -0.20
N LEU A 152 4.95 -3.74 -0.22
CA LEU A 152 4.77 -2.71 -1.24
C LEU A 152 5.36 -3.16 -2.58
N LEU A 153 5.02 -2.47 -3.68
CA LEU A 153 5.50 -2.79 -5.03
C LEU A 153 7.03 -2.87 -5.14
N GLY A 154 7.75 -2.09 -4.33
CA GLY A 154 9.22 -2.14 -4.23
C GLY A 154 9.78 -3.30 -3.39
N GLY A 155 8.93 -4.23 -2.92
CA GLY A 155 9.33 -5.42 -2.15
C GLY A 155 9.55 -5.19 -0.65
N GLY A 156 9.40 -3.94 -0.15
CA GLY A 156 9.62 -3.63 1.26
C GLY A 156 8.34 -3.59 2.10
N ARG A 157 8.52 -3.65 3.43
CA ARG A 157 7.50 -3.33 4.42
C ARG A 157 7.87 -2.04 5.13
N ARG A 158 6.88 -1.22 5.45
CA ARG A 158 7.08 0.06 6.15
C ARG A 158 6.44 0.07 7.54
N LEU A 159 5.76 -1.01 7.90
CA LEU A 159 5.06 -1.17 9.16
C LEU A 159 5.82 -2.12 10.07
N SER A 160 5.92 -1.77 11.36
CA SER A 160 6.45 -2.65 12.41
C SER A 160 5.71 -2.46 13.73
N LEU A 161 5.62 -3.52 14.52
CA LEU A 161 5.03 -3.55 15.86
C LEU A 161 6.03 -4.21 16.81
N GLY A 162 6.52 -3.46 17.79
CA GLY A 162 7.52 -3.96 18.72
C GLY A 162 8.83 -4.43 18.08
N GLY A 163 9.19 -3.87 16.93
CA GLY A 163 10.38 -4.25 16.14
C GLY A 163 10.12 -5.36 15.12
N GLU A 164 8.99 -6.04 15.16
CA GLU A 164 8.61 -7.07 14.21
C GLU A 164 7.90 -6.45 12.99
N SER A 165 8.19 -6.98 11.79
CA SER A 165 7.57 -6.50 10.56
C SER A 165 6.07 -6.82 10.52
N VAL A 166 5.26 -5.83 10.13
CA VAL A 166 3.84 -5.97 9.85
C VAL A 166 3.59 -5.90 8.35
N ASN A 167 2.76 -6.78 7.84
CA ASN A 167 2.47 -6.90 6.41
C ASN A 167 1.52 -5.80 5.94
N HIS A 168 1.66 -5.44 4.65
CA HIS A 168 0.74 -4.56 3.95
C HIS A 168 -0.40 -5.35 3.30
N HIS A 169 -1.63 -4.85 3.43
CA HIS A 169 -2.78 -5.37 2.71
C HIS A 169 -2.93 -4.64 1.37
N LEU A 170 -2.75 -5.39 0.28
CA LEU A 170 -2.94 -4.92 -1.10
C LEU A 170 -2.19 -3.61 -1.42
N GLY A 171 -1.02 -3.41 -0.79
CA GLY A 171 -0.17 -2.23 -0.98
C GLY A 171 -0.76 -0.91 -0.47
N VAL A 172 -1.86 -0.92 0.29
CA VAL A 172 -2.59 0.25 0.80
C VAL A 172 -2.57 0.30 2.32
N SER A 173 -3.18 -0.68 3.02
CA SER A 173 -3.24 -0.73 4.51
C SER A 173 -3.86 0.53 5.12
N CYS A 174 -5.04 0.94 4.65
CA CYS A 174 -5.65 2.21 5.07
C CYS A 174 -6.44 2.16 6.38
N PHE A 175 -6.53 1.01 7.08
CA PHE A 175 -7.08 1.00 8.44
C PHE A 175 -6.04 1.50 9.44
N ALA A 176 -5.50 2.67 9.17
CA ALA A 176 -4.47 3.37 9.93
C ALA A 176 -4.61 4.89 9.78
N GLU A 177 -3.96 5.67 10.67
CA GLU A 177 -3.96 7.14 10.55
C GLU A 177 -3.18 7.64 9.32
N TYR A 178 -2.13 6.90 8.96
CA TYR A 178 -1.29 7.16 7.78
C TYR A 178 -0.92 5.86 7.08
N ALA A 179 -0.76 5.94 5.77
CA ALA A 179 -0.27 4.83 4.95
C ALA A 179 0.92 5.27 4.11
N VAL A 180 1.89 4.38 3.94
CA VAL A 180 2.90 4.49 2.89
C VAL A 180 2.47 3.59 1.75
N VAL A 181 2.31 4.18 0.57
CA VAL A 181 1.84 3.49 -0.64
C VAL A 181 2.76 3.77 -1.81
N SER A 182 2.70 2.94 -2.84
CA SER A 182 3.35 3.25 -4.12
C SER A 182 2.71 4.51 -4.73
N ARG A 183 3.51 5.40 -5.33
CA ARG A 183 2.97 6.52 -6.14
C ARG A 183 1.92 6.04 -7.15
N ARG A 184 2.11 4.87 -7.71
CA ARG A 184 1.20 4.29 -8.72
C ARG A 184 -0.12 3.77 -8.15
N SER A 185 -0.25 3.72 -6.83
CA SER A 185 -1.52 3.45 -6.15
C SER A 185 -2.31 4.73 -5.85
N CYS A 186 -1.76 5.93 -6.07
CA CYS A 186 -2.42 7.20 -5.78
C CYS A 186 -3.02 7.80 -7.05
N ILE A 187 -4.30 8.12 -7.02
CA ILE A 187 -5.00 8.85 -8.07
C ILE A 187 -5.51 10.16 -7.47
N CYS A 188 -5.14 11.29 -8.06
CA CYS A 188 -5.67 12.59 -7.63
C CYS A 188 -7.18 12.64 -7.83
N ILE A 189 -7.88 13.25 -6.87
CA ILE A 189 -9.32 13.50 -6.94
C ILE A 189 -9.61 14.99 -6.87
N ASP A 190 -10.71 15.41 -7.50
CA ASP A 190 -11.14 16.78 -7.53
C ASP A 190 -11.59 17.28 -6.13
N ALA A 191 -11.50 18.58 -5.92
CA ALA A 191 -11.73 19.18 -4.60
C ALA A 191 -13.20 19.13 -4.14
N ASP A 192 -14.13 18.96 -5.05
CA ASP A 192 -15.57 18.89 -4.79
C ASP A 192 -16.08 17.51 -4.36
N ILE A 193 -15.27 16.46 -4.51
CA ILE A 193 -15.57 15.11 -4.02
C ILE A 193 -15.06 14.97 -2.58
N SER A 194 -15.90 14.60 -1.64
CA SER A 194 -15.45 14.33 -0.26
C SER A 194 -14.57 13.07 -0.21
N HIS A 195 -13.70 12.96 0.80
CA HIS A 195 -12.89 11.76 0.97
C HIS A 195 -13.72 10.51 1.25
N ALA A 196 -14.90 10.67 1.86
CA ALA A 196 -15.82 9.57 2.15
C ALA A 196 -16.53 9.05 0.89
N GLU A 197 -16.79 9.93 -0.09
CA GLU A 197 -17.34 9.53 -1.38
C GLU A 197 -16.30 8.90 -2.30
N ALA A 198 -15.02 9.25 -2.10
CA ALA A 198 -13.91 8.77 -2.91
C ALA A 198 -13.32 7.44 -2.40
N ALA A 199 -13.56 7.08 -1.13
CA ALA A 199 -12.97 5.91 -0.49
C ALA A 199 -13.67 4.59 -0.83
#